data_fd68344985c533d0a907bea30121cd51
#
_entry.id   fd68344985c533d0a907bea30121cd51
#
_cell.length_a   1.000
_cell.length_b   1.000
_cell.length_c   1.000
_cell.angle_alpha   90.00
_cell.angle_beta   90.00
_cell.angle_gamma   90.00
#
_symmetry.space_group_name_H-M   'P 1'
#
loop_
_entity.id
_entity.type
_entity.pdbx_description
1 polymer ?
#
loop_
_entity_poly.entity_id
_entity_poly.type
_entity_poly.pdbx_seq_one_letter_code
_entity_poly.pdbx_strand_id
1 'polypeptide(L)'
;MRASRFLFATLRETPNDAKVISHQLMLRAGMIRKLASGLYTWLPMGTRVLKKVDAIVREEMNRSGAMEVFMPVTQPASLWEESGRYEQYGPELLRFKDRHDNPFVLGPTHEEVITDLARNELKSYKQLPVNFYQIQTKFRDEIRPRFGVMRSREFIMKDAYSFHATQESLQETYDVMYDTYSRIFTRLGLDFRPVQADTGSIGGSASHEFHVLAASGEDDIAFSTESDYAANVEMAEAVLVGERAAPTQEFKLVETPNQKTIADVCQFLNADPKQSVKALLVQGIADEKGNVPVVALFLRGDHELNEIKAEKHPLVAAPLAFATEEQLQAFGLTAGFTGPQGLVEKGITVIVDRAASVLSDFVAGANEADKHAVGVNWERDAQITEIFDLRNVVEGDPSPDGKGTLQIKRGIEVGHIFQLGTKYSEALGCKVLGEDGKPFTVTMGCYGIGVTRVVAAAIEQNYDDKGIIWPQAIAPFEIAIVPMNAHKSPRTLEAAEALYAELQAQGFDVLLDDRNERPGVKFSDLELMGIPHRIVIGEKGLDAGTFEYKGRRDAEASNLTKEELLAKLAR
;
A
#
# COMPACT_ATOMS: atom_id res chain seq x y z
N MET A 1 -20.41 18.98 -21.29
CA MET A 1 -21.49 18.05 -20.89
C MET A 1 -22.66 18.83 -20.31
N ARG A 2 -23.89 18.44 -20.65
CA ARG A 2 -25.12 19.00 -20.06
C ARG A 2 -25.61 18.11 -18.95
N ALA A 3 -25.95 18.69 -17.81
CA ALA A 3 -26.43 17.95 -16.66
C ALA A 3 -27.77 17.24 -16.90
N SER A 4 -28.65 17.83 -17.73
CA SER A 4 -29.91 17.22 -18.14
C SER A 4 -29.76 15.91 -18.93
N ARG A 5 -28.56 15.65 -19.45
CA ARG A 5 -28.22 14.45 -20.23
C ARG A 5 -27.15 13.58 -19.54
N PHE A 6 -26.90 13.84 -18.26
CA PHE A 6 -25.89 13.12 -17.47
C PHE A 6 -26.56 12.39 -16.29
N LEU A 7 -26.09 11.20 -15.99
CA LEU A 7 -26.60 10.45 -14.86
C LEU A 7 -26.00 10.98 -13.54
N PHE A 8 -26.77 11.77 -12.83
CA PHE A 8 -26.48 12.13 -11.44
C PHE A 8 -27.06 11.05 -10.53
N ALA A 9 -26.19 10.24 -9.95
CA ALA A 9 -26.58 9.15 -9.08
C ALA A 9 -26.20 9.45 -7.62
N THR A 10 -26.37 10.71 -7.20
CA THR A 10 -26.05 11.17 -5.85
C THR A 10 -27.02 10.58 -4.82
N LEU A 11 -26.49 10.26 -3.63
CA LEU A 11 -27.22 9.73 -2.50
C LEU A 11 -27.16 10.71 -1.33
N ARG A 12 -28.28 10.93 -0.65
CA ARG A 12 -28.32 11.78 0.55
C ARG A 12 -27.70 11.11 1.76
N GLU A 13 -27.95 9.82 1.91
CA GLU A 13 -27.50 9.03 3.05
C GLU A 13 -26.29 8.18 2.70
N THR A 14 -25.47 7.95 3.70
CA THR A 14 -24.31 7.06 3.58
C THR A 14 -24.78 5.60 3.75
N PRO A 15 -24.47 4.70 2.80
CA PRO A 15 -24.74 3.28 2.97
C PRO A 15 -24.04 2.70 4.21
N ASN A 16 -24.73 1.83 4.94
CA ASN A 16 -24.27 1.31 6.24
C ASN A 16 -23.00 0.47 6.19
N ASP A 17 -22.70 -0.13 5.05
CA ASP A 17 -21.52 -0.96 4.84
C ASP A 17 -20.25 -0.15 4.49
N ALA A 18 -20.40 1.14 4.20
CA ALA A 18 -19.27 2.03 3.91
C ALA A 18 -18.66 2.59 5.21
N LYS A 19 -17.41 2.22 5.50
CA LYS A 19 -16.72 2.59 6.74
C LYS A 19 -15.74 3.74 6.58
N VAL A 20 -14.96 3.75 5.50
CA VAL A 20 -13.97 4.80 5.23
C VAL A 20 -14.56 5.90 4.36
N ILE A 21 -14.01 7.11 4.47
CA ILE A 21 -14.58 8.29 3.81
C ILE A 21 -14.60 8.19 2.29
N SER A 22 -13.57 7.63 1.67
CA SER A 22 -13.55 7.44 0.22
C SER A 22 -14.67 6.54 -0.27
N HIS A 23 -14.92 5.43 0.43
CA HIS A 23 -16.02 4.52 0.10
C HIS A 23 -17.39 5.21 0.24
N GLN A 24 -17.59 5.94 1.33
CA GLN A 24 -18.81 6.71 1.59
C GLN A 24 -19.05 7.75 0.49
N LEU A 25 -18.06 8.56 0.18
CA LEU A 25 -18.19 9.65 -0.78
C LEU A 25 -18.28 9.16 -2.23
N MET A 26 -17.58 8.10 -2.60
CA MET A 26 -17.70 7.52 -3.96
C MET A 26 -19.11 6.99 -4.22
N LEU A 27 -19.74 6.39 -3.23
CA LEU A 27 -21.14 5.95 -3.32
C LEU A 27 -22.10 7.16 -3.36
N ARG A 28 -21.94 8.11 -2.45
CA ARG A 28 -22.81 9.28 -2.35
C ARG A 28 -22.70 10.21 -3.56
N ALA A 29 -21.51 10.42 -4.06
CA ALA A 29 -21.26 11.26 -5.24
C ALA A 29 -21.70 10.59 -6.57
N GLY A 30 -22.18 9.35 -6.53
CA GLY A 30 -22.60 8.65 -7.74
C GLY A 30 -21.47 8.19 -8.63
N MET A 31 -20.33 7.84 -8.06
CA MET A 31 -19.16 7.38 -8.80
C MET A 31 -19.16 5.87 -9.03
N ILE A 32 -19.62 5.10 -8.05
CA ILE A 32 -19.62 3.64 -8.08
C ILE A 32 -20.92 3.07 -7.53
N ARG A 33 -21.21 1.82 -7.90
CA ARG A 33 -22.24 0.98 -7.28
C ARG A 33 -21.70 -0.42 -7.06
N LYS A 34 -22.02 -1.01 -5.93
CA LYS A 34 -21.67 -2.39 -5.59
C LYS A 34 -22.48 -3.36 -6.44
N LEU A 35 -21.80 -4.24 -7.16
CA LEU A 35 -22.41 -5.36 -7.87
C LEU A 35 -22.44 -6.60 -6.98
N ALA A 36 -21.29 -6.90 -6.36
CA ALA A 36 -21.11 -7.98 -5.40
C ALA A 36 -19.98 -7.60 -4.45
N SER A 37 -19.68 -8.42 -3.45
CA SER A 37 -18.56 -8.17 -2.53
C SER A 37 -17.25 -8.00 -3.29
N GLY A 38 -16.64 -6.81 -3.17
CA GLY A 38 -15.39 -6.47 -3.84
C GLY A 38 -15.49 -6.22 -5.36
N LEU A 39 -16.71 -6.15 -5.91
CA LEU A 39 -16.95 -5.87 -7.32
C LEU A 39 -17.84 -4.63 -7.46
N TYR A 40 -17.37 -3.63 -8.23
CA TYR A 40 -18.03 -2.34 -8.38
C TYR A 40 -18.22 -1.98 -9.84
N THR A 41 -19.41 -1.46 -10.16
CA THR A 41 -19.67 -0.76 -11.41
C THR A 41 -19.24 0.70 -11.24
N TRP A 42 -18.40 1.20 -12.14
CA TRP A 42 -18.06 2.60 -12.21
C TRP A 42 -19.10 3.34 -13.05
N LEU A 43 -19.76 4.32 -12.42
CA LEU A 43 -20.76 5.16 -13.07
C LEU A 43 -20.10 6.29 -13.88
N PRO A 44 -20.85 7.03 -14.73
CA PRO A 44 -20.27 8.07 -15.56
C PRO A 44 -19.39 9.09 -14.82
N MET A 45 -19.79 9.51 -13.62
CA MET A 45 -19.01 10.44 -12.80
C MET A 45 -17.65 9.85 -12.40
N GLY A 46 -17.66 8.61 -11.89
CA GLY A 46 -16.45 7.90 -11.49
C GLY A 46 -15.54 7.55 -12.64
N THR A 47 -16.11 7.16 -13.78
CA THR A 47 -15.35 6.83 -15.00
C THR A 47 -14.59 8.04 -15.53
N ARG A 48 -15.14 9.24 -15.42
CA ARG A 48 -14.43 10.47 -15.82
C ARG A 48 -13.17 10.69 -15.01
N VAL A 49 -13.24 10.51 -13.70
CA VAL A 49 -12.07 10.61 -12.81
C VAL A 49 -11.05 9.52 -13.13
N LEU A 50 -11.52 8.28 -13.25
CA LEU A 50 -10.66 7.12 -13.55
C LEU A 50 -9.89 7.31 -14.87
N LYS A 51 -10.55 7.82 -15.91
CA LYS A 51 -9.92 8.13 -17.20
C LYS A 51 -8.85 9.22 -17.11
N LYS A 52 -9.05 10.22 -16.28
CA LYS A 52 -8.05 11.27 -16.07
C LYS A 52 -6.82 10.75 -15.32
N VAL A 53 -7.01 9.91 -14.33
CA VAL A 53 -5.89 9.21 -13.65
C VAL A 53 -5.13 8.33 -14.65
N ASP A 54 -5.84 7.51 -15.41
CA ASP A 54 -5.28 6.66 -16.47
C ASP A 54 -4.44 7.49 -17.46
N ALA A 55 -4.96 8.62 -17.93
CA ALA A 55 -4.26 9.48 -18.89
C ALA A 55 -2.94 10.03 -18.33
N ILE A 56 -2.92 10.50 -17.08
CA ILE A 56 -1.71 11.01 -16.43
C ILE A 56 -0.67 9.91 -16.27
N VAL A 57 -1.10 8.74 -15.83
CA VAL A 57 -0.20 7.57 -15.69
C VAL A 57 0.40 7.19 -17.05
N ARG A 58 -0.43 7.09 -18.09
CA ARG A 58 0.00 6.73 -19.45
C ARG A 58 0.98 7.76 -20.03
N GLU A 59 0.69 9.05 -19.91
CA GLU A 59 1.57 10.12 -20.39
C GLU A 59 2.96 10.04 -19.74
N GLU A 60 3.03 9.86 -18.43
CA GLU A 60 4.31 9.79 -17.72
C GLU A 60 5.06 8.48 -18.01
N MET A 61 4.36 7.37 -18.17
CA MET A 61 4.99 6.11 -18.58
C MET A 61 5.58 6.24 -20.01
N ASN A 62 4.84 6.82 -20.94
CA ASN A 62 5.33 7.09 -22.29
C ASN A 62 6.56 8.03 -22.27
N ARG A 63 6.51 9.07 -21.46
CA ARG A 63 7.62 10.01 -21.27
C ARG A 63 8.88 9.33 -20.73
N SER A 64 8.73 8.31 -19.89
CA SER A 64 9.86 7.54 -19.35
C SER A 64 10.55 6.64 -20.38
N GLY A 65 9.98 6.49 -21.58
CA GLY A 65 10.46 5.60 -22.62
C GLY A 65 9.86 4.18 -22.57
N ALA A 66 8.95 3.90 -21.67
CA ALA A 66 8.25 2.62 -21.62
C ALA A 66 7.28 2.48 -22.81
N MET A 67 7.11 1.26 -23.28
CA MET A 67 6.25 0.93 -24.43
C MET A 67 4.99 0.22 -23.95
N GLU A 68 3.83 0.67 -24.44
CA GLU A 68 2.55 0.09 -24.05
C GLU A 68 2.28 -1.23 -24.78
N VAL A 69 1.89 -2.24 -24.00
CA VAL A 69 1.36 -3.53 -24.47
C VAL A 69 -0.02 -3.74 -23.88
N PHE A 70 -0.76 -4.72 -24.38
CA PHE A 70 -2.05 -5.08 -23.84
C PHE A 70 -2.17 -6.60 -23.79
N MET A 71 -2.10 -7.18 -22.60
CA MET A 71 -2.05 -8.61 -22.36
C MET A 71 -3.40 -9.14 -21.86
N PRO A 72 -3.74 -10.41 -22.13
CA PRO A 72 -4.95 -11.01 -21.58
C PRO A 72 -4.97 -11.06 -20.05
N VAL A 73 -6.13 -10.87 -19.45
CA VAL A 73 -6.33 -11.10 -18.01
C VAL A 73 -6.49 -12.59 -17.69
N THR A 74 -7.05 -13.35 -18.63
CA THR A 74 -7.17 -14.80 -18.56
C THR A 74 -5.85 -15.43 -18.98
N GLN A 75 -5.24 -16.20 -18.10
CA GLN A 75 -3.88 -16.72 -18.30
C GLN A 75 -3.86 -18.25 -18.20
N PRO A 76 -3.06 -18.93 -19.05
CA PRO A 76 -2.85 -20.37 -18.89
C PRO A 76 -2.21 -20.72 -17.55
N ALA A 77 -2.74 -21.69 -16.84
CA ALA A 77 -2.16 -22.15 -15.57
C ALA A 77 -0.73 -22.69 -15.75
N SER A 78 -0.39 -23.19 -16.94
CA SER A 78 0.96 -23.71 -17.24
C SER A 78 2.07 -22.70 -17.03
N LEU A 79 1.85 -21.41 -17.32
CA LEU A 79 2.84 -20.35 -17.06
C LEU A 79 3.09 -20.17 -15.57
N TRP A 80 2.05 -20.28 -14.77
CA TRP A 80 2.12 -20.18 -13.31
C TRP A 80 2.78 -21.40 -12.69
N GLU A 81 2.58 -22.58 -13.28
CA GLU A 81 3.29 -23.81 -12.91
C GLU A 81 4.79 -23.69 -13.20
N GLU A 82 5.17 -23.16 -14.39
CA GLU A 82 6.58 -22.92 -14.74
C GLU A 82 7.28 -21.97 -13.75
N SER A 83 6.61 -20.91 -13.32
CA SER A 83 7.18 -19.96 -12.36
C SER A 83 7.21 -20.49 -10.93
N GLY A 84 6.49 -21.58 -10.64
CA GLY A 84 6.31 -22.13 -9.31
C GLY A 84 5.26 -21.39 -8.47
N ARG A 85 4.64 -20.33 -8.98
CA ARG A 85 3.66 -19.54 -8.23
C ARG A 85 2.25 -20.11 -8.23
N TYR A 86 1.94 -21.10 -9.06
CA TYR A 86 0.60 -21.70 -9.07
C TYR A 86 0.19 -22.18 -7.67
N GLU A 87 1.08 -22.84 -6.96
CA GLU A 87 0.86 -23.29 -5.58
C GLU A 87 1.22 -22.20 -4.55
N GLN A 88 2.30 -21.47 -4.77
CA GLN A 88 2.82 -20.49 -3.81
C GLN A 88 1.92 -19.26 -3.64
N TYR A 89 1.18 -18.85 -4.68
CA TYR A 89 0.34 -17.66 -4.62
C TYR A 89 -0.83 -17.81 -3.64
N GLY A 90 -1.27 -19.03 -3.43
CA GLY A 90 -2.36 -19.32 -2.50
C GLY A 90 -3.76 -19.09 -3.08
N PRO A 91 -4.78 -19.00 -2.20
CA PRO A 91 -6.19 -18.98 -2.60
C PRO A 91 -6.65 -17.69 -3.27
N GLU A 92 -5.89 -16.61 -3.21
CA GLU A 92 -6.21 -15.36 -3.93
C GLU A 92 -6.07 -15.50 -5.45
N LEU A 93 -5.34 -16.51 -5.92
CA LEU A 93 -5.28 -16.87 -7.33
C LEU A 93 -6.55 -17.63 -7.73
N LEU A 94 -7.46 -16.98 -8.46
CA LEU A 94 -8.68 -17.61 -8.93
C LEU A 94 -8.36 -18.57 -10.06
N ARG A 95 -8.66 -19.84 -9.86
CA ARG A 95 -8.40 -20.96 -10.78
C ARG A 95 -9.71 -21.44 -11.38
N PHE A 96 -9.69 -21.71 -12.66
CA PHE A 96 -10.85 -22.25 -13.38
C PHE A 96 -10.42 -23.08 -14.59
N LYS A 97 -11.36 -23.72 -15.23
CA LYS A 97 -11.15 -24.48 -16.48
C LYS A 97 -12.02 -23.91 -17.59
N ASP A 98 -11.50 -23.97 -18.82
CA ASP A 98 -12.31 -23.68 -19.99
C ASP A 98 -13.24 -24.87 -20.34
N ARG A 99 -14.03 -24.73 -21.41
CA ARG A 99 -14.95 -25.81 -21.85
C ARG A 99 -14.26 -27.10 -22.33
N HIS A 100 -12.95 -27.06 -22.52
CA HIS A 100 -12.12 -28.20 -22.90
C HIS A 100 -11.30 -28.75 -21.73
N ASP A 101 -11.67 -28.38 -20.50
CA ASP A 101 -10.97 -28.76 -19.26
C ASP A 101 -9.52 -28.28 -19.15
N ASN A 102 -9.11 -27.31 -19.96
CA ASN A 102 -7.81 -26.67 -19.82
C ASN A 102 -7.78 -25.76 -18.58
N PRO A 103 -6.77 -25.88 -17.71
CA PRO A 103 -6.67 -25.04 -16.52
C PRO A 103 -6.18 -23.64 -16.87
N PHE A 104 -6.87 -22.64 -16.32
CA PHE A 104 -6.57 -21.21 -16.42
C PHE A 104 -6.61 -20.55 -15.06
N VAL A 105 -6.06 -19.35 -15.00
CA VAL A 105 -6.18 -18.44 -13.86
C VAL A 105 -6.68 -17.08 -14.34
N LEU A 106 -7.35 -16.38 -13.46
CA LEU A 106 -7.67 -14.97 -13.67
C LEU A 106 -6.52 -14.14 -13.08
N GLY A 107 -5.83 -13.39 -13.94
CA GLY A 107 -4.55 -12.77 -13.62
C GLY A 107 -4.59 -11.78 -12.46
N PRO A 108 -3.93 -12.08 -11.32
CA PRO A 108 -3.70 -11.11 -10.25
C PRO A 108 -2.53 -10.16 -10.57
N THR A 109 -1.68 -10.57 -11.50
CA THR A 109 -0.48 -9.90 -11.98
C THR A 109 -0.02 -10.56 -13.29
N HIS A 110 1.00 -10.02 -13.97
CA HIS A 110 1.39 -10.48 -15.31
C HIS A 110 2.88 -10.78 -15.49
N GLU A 111 3.64 -11.06 -14.43
CA GLU A 111 5.06 -11.42 -14.54
C GLU A 111 5.27 -12.62 -15.46
N GLU A 112 4.45 -13.65 -15.34
CA GLU A 112 4.52 -14.85 -16.14
C GLU A 112 4.25 -14.57 -17.62
N VAL A 113 3.19 -13.81 -17.90
CA VAL A 113 2.77 -13.50 -19.29
C VAL A 113 3.80 -12.63 -20.00
N ILE A 114 4.31 -11.61 -19.34
CA ILE A 114 5.31 -10.72 -19.96
C ILE A 114 6.66 -11.42 -20.13
N THR A 115 7.03 -12.31 -19.22
CA THR A 115 8.25 -13.11 -19.37
C THR A 115 8.13 -14.10 -20.52
N ASP A 116 6.95 -14.70 -20.72
CA ASP A 116 6.66 -15.52 -21.89
C ASP A 116 6.78 -14.72 -23.20
N LEU A 117 6.22 -13.52 -23.24
CA LEU A 117 6.39 -12.60 -24.38
C LEU A 117 7.87 -12.32 -24.64
N ALA A 118 8.62 -11.94 -23.60
CA ALA A 118 10.02 -11.59 -23.71
C ALA A 118 10.90 -12.76 -24.19
N ARG A 119 10.70 -13.98 -23.66
CA ARG A 119 11.47 -15.16 -24.09
C ARG A 119 11.25 -15.50 -25.57
N ASN A 120 10.10 -15.16 -26.12
CA ASN A 120 9.76 -15.41 -27.53
C ASN A 120 10.22 -14.27 -28.45
N GLU A 121 10.21 -13.02 -27.99
CA GLU A 121 10.43 -11.84 -28.83
C GLU A 121 11.84 -11.23 -28.68
N LEU A 122 12.47 -11.34 -27.50
CA LEU A 122 13.82 -10.83 -27.27
C LEU A 122 14.87 -11.90 -27.58
N LYS A 123 15.77 -11.62 -28.52
CA LYS A 123 16.77 -12.57 -29.00
C LYS A 123 18.22 -12.09 -28.80
N SER A 124 18.45 -10.80 -28.71
CA SER A 124 19.78 -10.20 -28.66
C SER A 124 19.87 -9.13 -27.59
N TYR A 125 21.06 -9.04 -26.98
CA TYR A 125 21.40 -7.95 -26.05
C TYR A 125 21.18 -6.55 -26.64
N LYS A 126 21.22 -6.41 -27.98
CA LYS A 126 20.94 -5.15 -28.68
C LYS A 126 19.51 -4.64 -28.52
N GLN A 127 18.58 -5.49 -28.13
CA GLN A 127 17.19 -5.14 -27.86
C GLN A 127 16.99 -4.63 -26.41
N LEU A 128 18.01 -4.74 -25.56
CA LEU A 128 17.97 -4.37 -24.16
C LEU A 128 18.62 -3.00 -23.90
N PRO A 129 18.22 -2.22 -22.89
CA PRO A 129 17.08 -2.50 -22.02
C PRO A 129 15.73 -2.19 -22.69
N VAL A 130 14.67 -2.83 -22.24
CA VAL A 130 13.29 -2.52 -22.63
C VAL A 130 12.41 -2.45 -21.39
N ASN A 131 11.37 -1.61 -21.44
CA ASN A 131 10.35 -1.52 -20.41
C ASN A 131 8.97 -1.55 -21.07
N PHE A 132 8.18 -2.57 -20.77
CA PHE A 132 6.81 -2.72 -21.27
C PHE A 132 5.83 -2.43 -20.18
N TYR A 133 4.74 -1.71 -20.46
CA TYR A 133 3.68 -1.47 -19.51
C TYR A 133 2.31 -1.69 -20.10
N GLN A 134 1.34 -1.96 -19.26
CA GLN A 134 -0.07 -1.98 -19.57
C GLN A 134 -0.88 -1.30 -18.48
N ILE A 135 -2.09 -0.88 -18.80
CA ILE A 135 -3.12 -0.49 -17.85
C ILE A 135 -4.25 -1.50 -18.04
N GLN A 136 -4.42 -2.43 -17.13
CA GLN A 136 -5.24 -3.62 -17.31
C GLN A 136 -5.97 -3.99 -16.02
N THR A 137 -7.11 -4.65 -16.19
CA THR A 137 -7.86 -5.26 -15.10
C THR A 137 -7.08 -6.42 -14.48
N LYS A 138 -7.09 -6.49 -13.17
CA LYS A 138 -6.59 -7.59 -12.34
C LYS A 138 -7.73 -8.17 -11.52
N PHE A 139 -7.58 -9.41 -11.15
CA PHE A 139 -8.49 -10.06 -10.21
C PHE A 139 -7.70 -10.79 -9.14
N ARG A 140 -8.01 -10.47 -7.87
CA ARG A 140 -7.49 -11.18 -6.69
C ARG A 140 -8.67 -11.64 -5.85
N ASP A 141 -8.75 -12.94 -5.59
CA ASP A 141 -9.85 -13.53 -4.83
C ASP A 141 -9.68 -13.26 -3.32
N GLU A 142 -9.66 -11.97 -2.99
CA GLU A 142 -9.50 -11.45 -1.65
C GLU A 142 -10.60 -11.98 -0.72
N ILE A 143 -10.22 -12.59 0.38
CA ILE A 143 -11.16 -13.21 1.32
C ILE A 143 -12.05 -12.17 2.04
N ARG A 144 -11.54 -10.97 2.26
CA ARG A 144 -12.25 -9.88 2.94
C ARG A 144 -12.10 -8.56 2.19
N PRO A 145 -12.77 -8.41 1.03
CA PRO A 145 -12.79 -7.12 0.34
C PRO A 145 -13.40 -6.06 1.25
N ARG A 146 -12.79 -4.89 1.28
CA ARG A 146 -13.21 -3.80 2.16
C ARG A 146 -12.77 -2.44 1.61
N PHE A 147 -13.32 -1.37 2.18
CA PHE A 147 -12.98 0.01 1.82
C PHE A 147 -13.26 0.37 0.35
N GLY A 148 -14.36 -0.16 -0.19
CA GLY A 148 -14.77 0.11 -1.58
C GLY A 148 -13.72 -0.35 -2.59
N VAL A 149 -13.33 0.55 -3.48
CA VAL A 149 -12.33 0.25 -4.53
C VAL A 149 -10.89 0.23 -4.02
N MET A 150 -10.65 0.60 -2.78
CA MET A 150 -9.31 0.57 -2.20
C MET A 150 -8.77 -0.86 -2.04
N ARG A 151 -9.66 -1.80 -1.66
CA ARG A 151 -9.34 -3.22 -1.54
C ARG A 151 -10.46 -4.08 -2.13
N SER A 152 -10.65 -3.92 -3.43
CA SER A 152 -11.60 -4.68 -4.24
C SER A 152 -10.96 -5.94 -4.81
N ARG A 153 -11.80 -6.87 -5.27
CA ARG A 153 -11.35 -8.12 -5.91
C ARG A 153 -10.97 -7.91 -7.37
N GLU A 154 -11.71 -7.07 -8.09
CA GLU A 154 -11.40 -6.65 -9.44
C GLU A 154 -11.02 -5.17 -9.43
N PHE A 155 -9.91 -4.83 -10.07
CA PHE A 155 -9.36 -3.48 -10.07
C PHE A 155 -8.48 -3.24 -11.29
N ILE A 156 -8.14 -1.99 -11.56
CA ILE A 156 -7.25 -1.60 -12.65
C ILE A 156 -5.88 -1.27 -12.08
N MET A 157 -4.86 -1.86 -12.68
CA MET A 157 -3.46 -1.61 -12.35
C MET A 157 -2.70 -1.17 -13.60
N LYS A 158 -1.81 -0.18 -13.45
CA LYS A 158 -0.70 -0.01 -14.38
C LYS A 158 0.43 -0.91 -13.88
N ASP A 159 0.81 -1.86 -14.67
CA ASP A 159 1.95 -2.72 -14.41
C ASP A 159 2.97 -2.63 -15.55
N ALA A 160 4.22 -2.44 -15.18
CA ALA A 160 5.34 -2.35 -16.09
C ALA A 160 6.40 -3.38 -15.72
N TYR A 161 7.12 -3.85 -16.72
CA TYR A 161 8.14 -4.88 -16.59
C TYR A 161 9.33 -4.53 -17.46
N SER A 162 10.50 -4.46 -16.85
CA SER A 162 11.72 -4.13 -17.57
C SER A 162 12.66 -5.31 -17.65
N PHE A 163 13.43 -5.37 -18.74
CA PHE A 163 14.36 -6.45 -19.04
C PHE A 163 15.74 -5.87 -19.34
N HIS A 164 16.75 -6.44 -18.71
CA HIS A 164 18.11 -5.90 -18.70
C HIS A 164 19.17 -6.97 -18.88
N ALA A 165 20.31 -6.55 -19.43
CA ALA A 165 21.50 -7.39 -19.52
C ALA A 165 22.30 -7.41 -18.20
N THR A 166 22.24 -6.33 -17.40
CA THR A 166 23.04 -6.15 -16.20
C THR A 166 22.23 -5.59 -15.04
N GLN A 167 22.72 -5.78 -13.83
CA GLN A 167 22.13 -5.21 -12.62
C GLN A 167 22.21 -3.66 -12.64
N GLU A 168 23.27 -3.10 -13.19
CA GLU A 168 23.45 -1.65 -13.33
C GLU A 168 22.35 -1.05 -14.23
N SER A 169 22.04 -1.71 -15.35
CA SER A 169 20.96 -1.31 -16.24
C SER A 169 19.59 -1.37 -15.55
N LEU A 170 19.36 -2.40 -14.74
CA LEU A 170 18.13 -2.51 -13.92
C LEU A 170 18.04 -1.35 -12.92
N GLN A 171 19.12 -1.02 -12.24
CA GLN A 171 19.16 0.10 -11.29
C GLN A 171 18.83 1.43 -11.97
N GLU A 172 19.36 1.69 -13.17
CA GLU A 172 19.05 2.89 -13.94
C GLU A 172 17.57 3.01 -14.25
N THR A 173 16.92 1.94 -14.72
CA THR A 173 15.47 1.95 -14.99
C THR A 173 14.67 2.02 -13.71
N TYR A 174 15.10 1.38 -12.64
CA TYR A 174 14.48 1.50 -11.32
C TYR A 174 14.47 2.96 -10.84
N ASP A 175 15.57 3.68 -11.00
CA ASP A 175 15.67 5.10 -10.64
C ASP A 175 14.75 5.96 -11.54
N VAL A 176 14.69 5.66 -12.84
CA VAL A 176 13.76 6.32 -13.78
C VAL A 176 12.30 6.09 -13.34
N MET A 177 11.95 4.88 -12.93
CA MET A 177 10.60 4.57 -12.44
C MET A 177 10.29 5.26 -11.12
N TYR A 178 11.25 5.35 -10.22
CA TYR A 178 11.12 6.11 -8.98
C TYR A 178 10.76 7.58 -9.27
N ASP A 179 11.47 8.23 -10.15
CA ASP A 179 11.23 9.61 -10.56
C ASP A 179 9.90 9.76 -11.32
N THR A 180 9.58 8.81 -12.17
CA THR A 180 8.33 8.78 -12.94
C THR A 180 7.11 8.68 -12.01
N TYR A 181 7.17 7.81 -11.00
CA TYR A 181 6.11 7.68 -9.99
C TYR A 181 5.96 8.95 -9.18
N SER A 182 7.07 9.56 -8.78
CA SER A 182 7.06 10.84 -8.07
C SER A 182 6.37 11.94 -8.89
N ARG A 183 6.63 12.01 -10.21
CA ARG A 183 5.92 12.94 -11.10
C ARG A 183 4.44 12.62 -11.24
N ILE A 184 4.09 11.34 -11.39
CA ILE A 184 2.70 10.89 -11.49
C ILE A 184 1.91 11.36 -10.27
N PHE A 185 2.36 11.02 -9.06
CA PHE A 185 1.63 11.34 -7.83
C PHE A 185 1.62 12.85 -7.54
N THR A 186 2.66 13.57 -7.90
CA THR A 186 2.69 15.04 -7.84
C THR A 186 1.66 15.66 -8.78
N ARG A 187 1.58 15.20 -10.04
CA ARG A 187 0.57 15.66 -11.01
C ARG A 187 -0.85 15.33 -10.57
N LEU A 188 -1.04 14.24 -9.87
CA LEU A 188 -2.34 13.84 -9.30
C LEU A 188 -2.72 14.68 -8.06
N GLY A 189 -1.82 15.54 -7.57
CA GLY A 189 -2.06 16.40 -6.42
C GLY A 189 -2.03 15.67 -5.08
N LEU A 190 -1.32 14.54 -4.99
CA LEU A 190 -1.24 13.72 -3.79
C LEU A 190 -0.05 14.10 -2.92
N ASP A 191 -0.25 14.08 -1.60
CA ASP A 191 0.83 14.08 -0.61
C ASP A 191 1.26 12.62 -0.38
N PHE A 192 2.42 12.28 -0.90
CA PHE A 192 2.92 10.90 -0.90
C PHE A 192 4.34 10.80 -0.34
N ARG A 193 4.69 9.58 0.08
CA ARG A 193 6.05 9.25 0.52
C ARG A 193 6.50 7.93 -0.12
N PRO A 194 7.66 7.92 -0.82
CA PRO A 194 8.35 6.67 -1.16
C PRO A 194 9.02 6.12 0.10
N VAL A 195 8.85 4.83 0.34
CA VAL A 195 9.39 4.14 1.52
C VAL A 195 10.03 2.81 1.11
N GLN A 196 11.07 2.42 1.83
CA GLN A 196 11.66 1.09 1.67
C GLN A 196 10.66 0.01 2.13
N ALA A 197 10.55 -1.05 1.37
CA ALA A 197 9.57 -2.10 1.59
C ALA A 197 10.15 -3.50 1.39
N ASP A 198 9.45 -4.49 1.93
CA ASP A 198 9.74 -5.89 1.64
C ASP A 198 9.23 -6.29 0.26
N THR A 199 9.90 -7.25 -0.37
CA THR A 199 9.52 -7.72 -1.71
C THR A 199 8.34 -8.69 -1.72
N GLY A 200 8.00 -9.25 -0.58
CA GLY A 200 6.89 -10.19 -0.40
C GLY A 200 6.95 -11.41 -1.31
N SER A 201 5.80 -11.91 -1.71
CA SER A 201 5.66 -13.08 -2.61
C SER A 201 6.17 -12.82 -4.04
N ILE A 202 6.30 -11.57 -4.46
CA ILE A 202 6.88 -11.21 -5.76
C ILE A 202 8.36 -11.55 -5.77
N GLY A 203 9.06 -11.34 -4.65
CA GLY A 203 10.48 -11.62 -4.50
C GLY A 203 11.36 -10.53 -5.14
N GLY A 204 12.66 -10.77 -5.18
CA GLY A 204 13.65 -9.83 -5.67
C GLY A 204 14.55 -9.28 -4.58
N SER A 205 15.42 -8.31 -4.91
CA SER A 205 16.48 -7.81 -4.02
C SER A 205 16.18 -6.47 -3.37
N ALA A 206 15.31 -5.65 -3.95
CA ALA A 206 14.98 -4.33 -3.43
C ALA A 206 13.59 -3.90 -3.89
N SER A 207 12.91 -3.14 -3.06
CA SER A 207 11.63 -2.51 -3.42
C SER A 207 11.40 -1.20 -2.69
N HIS A 208 10.57 -0.33 -3.32
CA HIS A 208 10.01 0.87 -2.71
C HIS A 208 8.51 0.90 -2.93
N GLU A 209 7.79 1.19 -1.86
CA GLU A 209 6.36 1.51 -1.91
C GLU A 209 6.16 3.03 -1.94
N PHE A 210 5.12 3.46 -2.66
CA PHE A 210 4.67 4.85 -2.65
C PHE A 210 3.37 4.90 -1.86
N HIS A 211 3.37 5.60 -0.74
CA HIS A 211 2.24 5.72 0.16
C HIS A 211 1.63 7.11 0.13
N VAL A 212 0.32 7.15 0.02
CA VAL A 212 -0.49 8.34 0.29
C VAL A 212 -0.82 8.37 1.78
N LEU A 213 -0.45 9.46 2.46
CA LEU A 213 -0.65 9.56 3.90
C LEU A 213 -2.13 9.84 4.22
N ALA A 214 -2.77 8.92 4.91
CA ALA A 214 -4.16 9.03 5.33
C ALA A 214 -4.42 8.20 6.58
N ALA A 215 -5.27 8.69 7.49
CA ALA A 215 -5.62 8.00 8.74
C ALA A 215 -6.26 6.63 8.53
N SER A 216 -6.92 6.44 7.39
CA SER A 216 -7.54 5.18 6.97
C SER A 216 -6.58 4.20 6.30
N GLY A 217 -5.30 4.55 6.15
CA GLY A 217 -4.29 3.67 5.58
C GLY A 217 -4.16 2.36 6.35
N GLU A 218 -3.83 1.27 5.65
CA GLU A 218 -3.66 -0.05 6.26
C GLU A 218 -2.23 -0.30 6.74
N ASP A 219 -1.25 0.39 6.18
CA ASP A 219 0.16 0.20 6.47
C ASP A 219 0.69 1.23 7.46
N ASP A 220 1.53 0.77 8.38
CA ASP A 220 2.26 1.62 9.29
C ASP A 220 3.62 1.99 8.68
N ILE A 221 3.87 3.27 8.54
CA ILE A 221 5.10 3.81 7.94
C ILE A 221 5.89 4.57 9.00
N ALA A 222 7.17 4.23 9.12
CA ALA A 222 8.12 4.91 10.01
C ALA A 222 8.85 6.03 9.26
N PHE A 223 8.82 7.24 9.80
CA PHE A 223 9.50 8.42 9.27
C PHE A 223 10.46 8.99 10.29
N SER A 224 11.62 9.47 9.83
CA SER A 224 12.49 10.28 10.67
C SER A 224 11.89 11.68 10.90
N THR A 225 12.11 12.20 12.12
CA THR A 225 11.74 13.59 12.46
C THR A 225 12.70 14.63 11.87
N GLU A 226 13.89 14.22 11.44
CA GLU A 226 14.99 15.13 11.04
C GLU A 226 15.62 14.81 9.69
N SER A 227 15.22 13.71 9.03
CA SER A 227 15.76 13.32 7.73
C SER A 227 14.66 12.80 6.80
N ASP A 228 15.03 12.49 5.56
CA ASP A 228 14.12 11.88 4.58
C ASP A 228 13.95 10.37 4.75
N TYR A 229 14.53 9.78 5.80
CA TYR A 229 14.37 8.35 6.06
C TYR A 229 12.90 7.99 6.22
N ALA A 230 12.45 7.03 5.44
CA ALA A 230 11.12 6.44 5.54
C ALA A 230 11.16 4.96 5.14
N ALA A 231 10.48 4.13 5.91
CA ALA A 231 10.36 2.70 5.65
C ALA A 231 9.02 2.17 6.15
N ASN A 232 8.49 1.14 5.47
CA ASN A 232 7.42 0.35 6.06
C ASN A 232 7.92 -0.25 7.38
N VAL A 233 7.07 -0.27 8.41
CA VAL A 233 7.43 -0.80 9.74
C VAL A 233 7.98 -2.23 9.64
N GLU A 234 7.50 -3.02 8.70
CA GLU A 234 8.01 -4.36 8.43
C GLU A 234 9.51 -4.40 8.06
N MET A 235 10.03 -3.30 7.49
CA MET A 235 11.42 -3.18 7.01
C MET A 235 12.28 -2.27 7.88
N ALA A 236 11.66 -1.38 8.64
CA ALA A 236 12.40 -0.39 9.42
C ALA A 236 13.30 -1.06 10.47
N GLU A 237 14.60 -0.77 10.41
CA GLU A 237 15.57 -1.30 11.36
C GLU A 237 15.36 -0.72 12.76
N ALA A 238 15.33 -1.58 13.77
CA ALA A 238 15.36 -1.19 15.16
C ALA A 238 16.82 -1.18 15.64
N VAL A 239 17.40 0.01 15.77
CA VAL A 239 18.81 0.15 16.17
C VAL A 239 19.01 -0.19 17.64
N LEU A 240 20.19 -0.72 17.96
CA LEU A 240 20.59 -0.98 19.34
C LEU A 240 20.84 0.35 20.06
N VAL A 241 20.21 0.49 21.22
CA VAL A 241 20.38 1.67 22.08
C VAL A 241 20.86 1.26 23.47
N GLY A 242 21.93 1.89 23.94
CA GLY A 242 22.48 1.69 25.25
C GLY A 242 23.42 0.49 25.38
N GLU A 243 23.92 0.33 26.57
CA GLU A 243 24.81 -0.77 26.96
C GLU A 243 24.19 -1.51 28.13
N ARG A 244 24.53 -2.80 28.26
CA ARG A 244 24.06 -3.61 29.36
C ARG A 244 24.71 -3.17 30.68
N ALA A 245 23.89 -2.80 31.67
CA ALA A 245 24.36 -2.48 32.99
C ALA A 245 24.82 -3.75 33.75
N ALA A 246 25.72 -3.58 34.72
CA ALA A 246 26.12 -4.67 35.58
C ALA A 246 24.94 -5.17 36.44
N PRO A 247 24.86 -6.48 36.71
CA PRO A 247 23.84 -7.03 37.59
C PRO A 247 23.87 -6.42 39.01
N THR A 248 22.70 -6.05 39.52
CA THR A 248 22.52 -5.50 40.87
C THR A 248 21.62 -6.36 41.74
N GLN A 249 20.86 -7.28 41.11
CA GLN A 249 19.93 -8.17 41.81
C GLN A 249 20.37 -9.62 41.71
N GLU A 250 20.01 -10.39 42.75
CA GLU A 250 20.16 -11.83 42.73
C GLU A 250 19.02 -12.47 41.92
N PHE A 251 19.34 -13.58 41.26
CA PHE A 251 18.34 -14.42 40.61
C PHE A 251 17.41 -15.06 41.65
N LYS A 252 16.10 -14.91 41.49
CA LYS A 252 15.08 -15.52 42.36
C LYS A 252 13.93 -16.08 41.52
N LEU A 253 13.45 -17.26 41.95
CA LEU A 253 12.17 -17.81 41.46
C LEU A 253 11.03 -17.29 42.33
N VAL A 254 9.93 -16.93 41.67
CA VAL A 254 8.73 -16.36 42.29
C VAL A 254 7.50 -17.12 41.82
N GLU A 255 6.61 -17.46 42.74
CA GLU A 255 5.32 -18.07 42.44
C GLU A 255 4.42 -17.03 41.77
N THR A 256 3.92 -17.36 40.59
CA THR A 256 3.03 -16.52 39.77
C THR A 256 1.87 -17.34 39.22
N PRO A 257 0.98 -17.83 40.09
CA PRO A 257 -0.07 -18.76 39.67
C PRO A 257 -1.01 -18.12 38.63
N ASN A 258 -1.21 -18.84 37.54
CA ASN A 258 -2.06 -18.42 36.41
C ASN A 258 -1.65 -17.12 35.66
N GLN A 259 -0.45 -16.60 35.92
CA GLN A 259 0.05 -15.40 35.22
C GLN A 259 0.87 -15.84 34.00
N LYS A 260 0.32 -15.64 32.78
CA LYS A 260 0.93 -16.12 31.53
C LYS A 260 1.35 -15.00 30.58
N THR A 261 0.61 -13.90 30.54
CA THR A 261 0.93 -12.77 29.67
C THR A 261 1.92 -11.81 30.35
N ILE A 262 2.68 -11.07 29.55
CA ILE A 262 3.59 -10.04 30.08
C ILE A 262 2.82 -9.04 30.95
N ALA A 263 1.63 -8.62 30.52
CA ALA A 263 0.80 -7.69 31.28
C ALA A 263 0.42 -8.24 32.65
N ASP A 264 -0.05 -9.50 32.71
CA ASP A 264 -0.46 -10.15 33.96
C ASP A 264 0.72 -10.33 34.91
N VAL A 265 1.85 -10.84 34.39
CA VAL A 265 3.07 -11.06 35.16
C VAL A 265 3.62 -9.77 35.72
N CYS A 266 3.74 -8.73 34.89
CA CYS A 266 4.27 -7.44 35.31
C CYS A 266 3.35 -6.74 36.31
N GLN A 267 2.04 -6.85 36.13
CA GLN A 267 1.07 -6.34 37.11
C GLN A 267 1.18 -7.09 38.46
N PHE A 268 1.25 -8.41 38.42
CA PHE A 268 1.37 -9.25 39.62
C PHE A 268 2.66 -8.98 40.41
N LEU A 269 3.78 -8.81 39.72
CA LEU A 269 5.10 -8.55 40.29
C LEU A 269 5.39 -7.06 40.54
N ASN A 270 4.48 -6.17 40.16
CA ASN A 270 4.70 -4.73 40.18
C ASN A 270 5.99 -4.33 39.43
N ALA A 271 6.20 -4.92 38.26
CA ALA A 271 7.36 -4.72 37.42
C ALA A 271 6.99 -3.93 36.16
N ASP A 272 7.96 -3.21 35.59
CA ASP A 272 7.79 -2.53 34.30
C ASP A 272 7.93 -3.56 33.16
N PRO A 273 7.00 -3.64 32.19
CA PRO A 273 7.15 -4.48 30.98
C PRO A 273 8.47 -4.25 30.22
N LYS A 274 9.04 -3.05 30.29
CA LYS A 274 10.36 -2.74 29.73
C LYS A 274 11.53 -3.42 30.43
N GLN A 275 11.31 -3.95 31.64
CA GLN A 275 12.26 -4.73 32.41
C GLN A 275 11.92 -6.22 32.42
N SER A 276 11.23 -6.67 31.39
CA SER A 276 10.89 -8.08 31.18
C SER A 276 11.28 -8.55 29.80
N VAL A 277 11.44 -9.86 29.65
CA VAL A 277 11.60 -10.49 28.35
C VAL A 277 10.51 -11.53 28.14
N LYS A 278 10.03 -11.64 26.89
CA LYS A 278 9.09 -12.67 26.48
C LYS A 278 9.74 -13.64 25.51
N ALA A 279 9.41 -14.90 25.64
CA ALA A 279 9.88 -15.98 24.81
C ALA A 279 8.85 -16.31 23.73
N LEU A 280 9.31 -16.39 22.49
CA LEU A 280 8.54 -16.88 21.35
C LEU A 280 9.30 -18.08 20.77
N LEU A 281 8.74 -19.27 20.94
CA LEU A 281 9.36 -20.50 20.47
C LEU A 281 8.83 -20.85 19.10
N VAL A 282 9.71 -20.88 18.11
CA VAL A 282 9.39 -21.06 16.70
C VAL A 282 10.08 -22.28 16.12
N GLN A 283 9.58 -22.78 15.01
CA GLN A 283 10.21 -23.86 14.27
C GLN A 283 11.42 -23.32 13.50
N GLY A 284 12.52 -24.02 13.58
CA GLY A 284 13.68 -23.79 12.75
C GLY A 284 13.58 -24.50 11.40
N ILE A 285 14.61 -24.35 10.57
CA ILE A 285 14.72 -25.04 9.29
C ILE A 285 15.00 -26.51 9.54
N ALA A 286 14.26 -27.41 8.88
CA ALA A 286 14.45 -28.84 8.98
C ALA A 286 15.84 -29.26 8.50
N ASP A 287 16.46 -30.19 9.23
CA ASP A 287 17.72 -30.81 8.81
C ASP A 287 17.54 -31.77 7.62
N GLU A 288 18.65 -32.32 7.12
CA GLU A 288 18.64 -33.28 5.99
C GLU A 288 17.83 -34.56 6.30
N LYS A 289 17.56 -34.84 7.56
CA LYS A 289 16.77 -36.01 8.01
C LYS A 289 15.31 -35.65 8.25
N GLY A 290 14.91 -34.38 8.04
CA GLY A 290 13.57 -33.89 8.26
C GLY A 290 13.24 -33.55 9.72
N ASN A 291 14.22 -33.52 10.62
CA ASN A 291 13.99 -33.05 11.99
C ASN A 291 13.89 -31.53 12.02
N VAL A 292 12.85 -31.01 12.67
CA VAL A 292 12.61 -29.58 12.80
C VAL A 292 13.10 -29.11 14.18
N PRO A 293 14.18 -28.32 14.27
CA PRO A 293 14.66 -27.79 15.55
C PRO A 293 13.72 -26.72 16.08
N VAL A 294 13.79 -26.47 17.39
CA VAL A 294 13.13 -25.35 18.04
C VAL A 294 14.13 -24.20 18.18
N VAL A 295 13.71 -22.99 17.82
CA VAL A 295 14.46 -21.75 18.00
C VAL A 295 13.69 -20.87 18.97
N ALA A 296 14.39 -20.34 19.99
CA ALA A 296 13.80 -19.43 20.96
C ALA A 296 14.14 -17.99 20.60
N LEU A 297 13.13 -17.18 20.37
CA LEU A 297 13.25 -15.75 20.14
C LEU A 297 12.86 -15.00 21.42
N PHE A 298 13.74 -14.10 21.87
CA PHE A 298 13.49 -13.29 23.06
C PHE A 298 13.40 -11.82 22.71
N LEU A 299 12.28 -11.19 23.07
CA LEU A 299 12.02 -9.77 22.90
C LEU A 299 11.80 -9.11 24.26
N ARG A 300 12.06 -7.80 24.36
CA ARG A 300 11.63 -7.01 25.50
C ARG A 300 10.11 -7.07 25.62
N GLY A 301 9.58 -7.13 26.82
CA GLY A 301 8.18 -7.46 27.07
C GLY A 301 7.16 -6.52 26.43
N ASP A 302 7.51 -5.25 26.24
CA ASP A 302 6.66 -4.23 25.59
C ASP A 302 6.77 -4.19 24.07
N HIS A 303 7.65 -5.00 23.46
CA HIS A 303 7.85 -5.02 22.00
C HIS A 303 7.11 -6.18 21.33
N GLU A 304 6.79 -5.99 20.05
CA GLU A 304 6.14 -6.99 19.22
C GLU A 304 7.11 -7.60 18.18
N LEU A 305 6.96 -8.90 17.96
CA LEU A 305 7.73 -9.62 16.96
C LEU A 305 7.39 -9.10 15.56
N ASN A 306 8.43 -8.87 14.76
CA ASN A 306 8.32 -8.69 13.32
C ASN A 306 8.61 -10.04 12.66
N GLU A 307 7.57 -10.70 12.17
CA GLU A 307 7.68 -12.04 11.56
C GLU A 307 8.59 -12.04 10.34
N ILE A 308 8.52 -10.99 9.52
CA ILE A 308 9.35 -10.85 8.31
C ILE A 308 10.84 -10.77 8.67
N LYS A 309 11.19 -10.02 9.72
CA LYS A 309 12.57 -9.98 10.22
C LYS A 309 13.03 -11.33 10.75
N ALA A 310 12.17 -12.01 11.51
CA ALA A 310 12.48 -13.34 12.04
C ALA A 310 12.71 -14.36 10.92
N GLU A 311 11.88 -14.35 9.88
CA GLU A 311 12.00 -15.24 8.72
C GLU A 311 13.28 -15.01 7.88
N LYS A 312 13.88 -13.82 7.97
CA LYS A 312 15.17 -13.51 7.34
C LYS A 312 16.37 -14.14 8.06
N HIS A 313 16.16 -14.61 9.29
CA HIS A 313 17.22 -15.30 10.03
C HIS A 313 17.43 -16.70 9.46
N PRO A 314 18.68 -17.11 9.16
CA PRO A 314 18.95 -18.37 8.45
C PRO A 314 18.57 -19.64 9.22
N LEU A 315 18.30 -19.56 10.52
CA LEU A 315 17.88 -20.70 11.34
C LEU A 315 16.36 -20.78 11.58
N VAL A 316 15.60 -19.78 11.15
CA VAL A 316 14.15 -19.70 11.35
C VAL A 316 13.42 -20.15 10.10
N ALA A 317 12.39 -21.00 10.26
CA ALA A 317 11.56 -21.45 9.14
C ALA A 317 10.72 -20.29 8.58
N ALA A 318 10.58 -20.26 7.25
CA ALA A 318 9.69 -19.37 6.53
C ALA A 318 8.70 -20.20 5.69
N PRO A 319 7.39 -19.96 5.79
CA PRO A 319 6.73 -19.01 6.69
C PRO A 319 6.90 -19.35 8.17
N LEU A 320 6.85 -18.32 9.03
CA LEU A 320 7.03 -18.48 10.48
C LEU A 320 5.96 -19.42 11.05
N ALA A 321 6.39 -20.39 11.81
CA ALA A 321 5.52 -21.31 12.52
C ALA A 321 5.97 -21.44 13.98
N PHE A 322 5.03 -21.36 14.91
CA PHE A 322 5.34 -21.59 16.31
C PHE A 322 5.62 -23.07 16.56
N ALA A 323 6.47 -23.34 17.56
CA ALA A 323 6.74 -24.68 18.00
C ALA A 323 5.46 -25.36 18.50
N THR A 324 5.31 -26.65 18.20
CA THR A 324 4.16 -27.44 18.66
C THR A 324 4.29 -27.77 20.13
N GLU A 325 3.16 -28.08 20.77
CA GLU A 325 3.15 -28.49 22.18
C GLU A 325 4.02 -29.74 22.42
N GLU A 326 4.02 -30.68 21.49
CA GLU A 326 4.91 -31.87 21.53
C GLU A 326 6.39 -31.48 21.51
N GLN A 327 6.76 -30.52 20.65
CA GLN A 327 8.14 -30.03 20.58
C GLN A 327 8.55 -29.36 21.89
N LEU A 328 7.69 -28.55 22.51
CA LEU A 328 7.94 -27.92 23.78
C LEU A 328 8.08 -28.94 24.92
N GLN A 329 7.19 -29.92 24.99
CA GLN A 329 7.21 -30.98 25.97
C GLN A 329 8.49 -31.84 25.89
N ALA A 330 9.00 -32.08 24.68
CA ALA A 330 10.27 -32.81 24.50
C ALA A 330 11.46 -32.14 25.20
N PHE A 331 11.40 -30.81 25.35
CA PHE A 331 12.42 -30.02 26.10
C PHE A 331 12.03 -29.73 27.56
N GLY A 332 10.88 -30.22 28.03
CA GLY A 332 10.35 -29.91 29.36
C GLY A 332 9.90 -28.48 29.53
N LEU A 333 9.43 -27.84 28.45
CA LEU A 333 8.99 -26.44 28.43
C LEU A 333 7.46 -26.34 28.42
N THR A 334 6.94 -25.27 29.03
CA THR A 334 5.52 -24.97 29.10
C THR A 334 5.28 -23.57 28.50
N ALA A 335 4.37 -23.48 27.55
CA ALA A 335 3.97 -22.20 26.96
C ALA A 335 3.48 -21.21 28.02
N GLY A 336 3.94 -19.96 27.93
CA GLY A 336 3.62 -18.90 28.89
C GLY A 336 4.55 -18.80 30.11
N PHE A 337 5.40 -19.79 30.33
CA PHE A 337 6.36 -19.81 31.46
C PHE A 337 7.81 -20.06 31.02
N THR A 338 8.07 -19.98 29.69
CA THR A 338 9.41 -20.21 29.16
C THR A 338 10.30 -18.98 29.38
N GLY A 339 11.47 -19.23 29.96
CA GLY A 339 12.55 -18.26 30.13
C GLY A 339 13.84 -18.71 29.43
N PRO A 340 14.84 -17.82 29.33
CA PRO A 340 16.07 -18.11 28.59
C PRO A 340 17.04 -19.06 29.34
N GLN A 341 16.81 -19.31 30.63
CA GLN A 341 17.73 -20.10 31.46
C GLN A 341 17.80 -21.54 30.98
N GLY A 342 19.00 -22.05 30.76
CA GLY A 342 19.26 -23.44 30.42
C GLY A 342 18.81 -23.90 29.04
N LEU A 343 18.36 -23.01 28.16
CA LEU A 343 17.88 -23.39 26.81
C LEU A 343 19.05 -23.81 25.91
N VAL A 344 20.15 -23.10 25.96
CA VAL A 344 21.33 -23.41 25.12
C VAL A 344 21.88 -24.80 25.52
N GLU A 345 21.91 -25.12 26.78
CA GLU A 345 22.33 -26.43 27.32
C GLU A 345 21.39 -27.56 26.90
N LYS A 346 20.14 -27.25 26.61
CA LYS A 346 19.16 -28.18 26.00
C LYS A 346 19.27 -28.31 24.51
N GLY A 347 20.20 -27.59 23.86
CA GLY A 347 20.39 -27.59 22.43
C GLY A 347 19.43 -26.69 21.65
N ILE A 348 18.78 -25.73 22.32
CA ILE A 348 17.91 -24.74 21.69
C ILE A 348 18.72 -23.50 21.34
N THR A 349 18.65 -23.04 20.10
CA THR A 349 19.25 -21.78 19.70
C THR A 349 18.47 -20.61 20.31
N VAL A 350 19.17 -19.71 20.99
CA VAL A 350 18.61 -18.55 21.67
C VAL A 350 18.98 -17.29 20.91
N ILE A 351 18.02 -16.71 20.21
CA ILE A 351 18.19 -15.46 19.46
C ILE A 351 17.49 -14.35 20.24
N VAL A 352 18.23 -13.30 20.56
CA VAL A 352 17.75 -12.22 21.40
C VAL A 352 17.67 -10.93 20.60
N ASP A 353 16.53 -10.26 20.68
CA ASP A 353 16.37 -8.95 20.07
C ASP A 353 17.34 -7.94 20.68
N ARG A 354 17.79 -6.99 19.89
CA ARG A 354 18.77 -5.96 20.28
C ARG A 354 18.37 -5.25 21.59
N ALA A 355 17.10 -4.80 21.71
CA ALA A 355 16.62 -4.11 22.90
C ALA A 355 16.56 -5.02 24.14
N ALA A 356 16.26 -6.29 23.95
CA ALA A 356 16.25 -7.27 25.04
C ALA A 356 17.67 -7.65 25.50
N SER A 357 18.65 -7.65 24.58
CA SER A 357 20.03 -8.04 24.86
C SER A 357 20.77 -7.11 25.82
N VAL A 358 20.32 -5.87 25.97
CA VAL A 358 20.92 -4.86 26.87
C VAL A 358 20.24 -4.76 28.22
N LEU A 359 19.23 -5.59 28.49
CA LEU A 359 18.55 -5.62 29.78
C LEU A 359 19.41 -6.29 30.83
N SER A 360 19.29 -5.77 32.05
CA SER A 360 19.86 -6.33 33.28
C SER A 360 18.76 -6.44 34.33
N ASP A 361 18.89 -7.42 35.25
CA ASP A 361 17.93 -7.61 36.35
C ASP A 361 16.47 -7.72 35.87
N PHE A 362 16.23 -8.45 34.78
CA PHE A 362 14.92 -8.51 34.13
C PHE A 362 14.05 -9.67 34.65
N VAL A 363 12.78 -9.58 34.36
CA VAL A 363 11.79 -10.63 34.65
C VAL A 363 11.67 -11.54 33.42
N ALA A 364 11.65 -12.86 33.63
CA ALA A 364 11.46 -13.86 32.59
C ALA A 364 10.66 -15.06 33.12
N GLY A 365 10.18 -15.92 32.21
CA GLY A 365 9.66 -17.23 32.61
C GLY A 365 10.71 -18.05 33.36
N ALA A 366 10.26 -18.97 34.19
CA ALA A 366 11.14 -19.81 35.01
C ALA A 366 11.34 -21.24 34.47
N ASN A 367 10.76 -21.56 33.30
CA ASN A 367 10.69 -22.91 32.74
C ASN A 367 9.93 -23.91 33.62
N GLU A 368 9.15 -23.43 34.54
CA GLU A 368 8.23 -24.19 35.39
C GLU A 368 6.83 -23.53 35.34
N ALA A 369 5.80 -24.35 35.33
CA ALA A 369 4.44 -23.87 35.38
C ALA A 369 4.21 -23.02 36.66
N ASP A 370 3.46 -21.93 36.48
CA ASP A 370 3.10 -21.00 37.57
C ASP A 370 4.27 -20.33 38.31
N LYS A 371 5.43 -20.24 37.63
CA LYS A 371 6.62 -19.55 38.16
C LYS A 371 7.28 -18.63 37.13
N HIS A 372 7.81 -17.52 37.66
CA HIS A 372 8.68 -16.61 36.91
C HIS A 372 9.98 -16.38 37.65
N ALA A 373 10.99 -15.93 36.94
CA ALA A 373 12.28 -15.55 37.50
C ALA A 373 12.42 -14.03 37.49
N VAL A 374 12.96 -13.47 38.58
CA VAL A 374 13.30 -12.06 38.72
C VAL A 374 14.81 -11.91 38.96
N GLY A 375 15.36 -10.73 38.64
CA GLY A 375 16.79 -10.48 38.74
C GLY A 375 17.61 -11.31 37.75
N VAL A 376 17.02 -11.64 36.60
CA VAL A 376 17.69 -12.45 35.56
C VAL A 376 18.68 -11.58 34.80
N ASN A 377 19.86 -12.13 34.54
CA ASN A 377 20.90 -11.43 33.77
C ASN A 377 21.50 -12.34 32.71
N TRP A 378 21.69 -11.77 31.52
CA TRP A 378 22.40 -12.46 30.45
C TRP A 378 23.83 -12.81 30.88
N GLU A 379 24.33 -13.93 30.36
CA GLU A 379 25.65 -14.52 30.63
C GLU A 379 25.84 -15.10 32.05
N ARG A 380 25.25 -14.48 33.06
CA ARG A 380 25.24 -15.04 34.41
C ARG A 380 24.25 -16.19 34.59
N ASP A 381 22.99 -15.97 34.14
CA ASP A 381 21.86 -16.87 34.38
C ASP A 381 21.36 -17.53 33.07
N ALA A 382 21.62 -16.93 31.94
CA ALA A 382 21.16 -17.39 30.63
C ALA A 382 22.15 -16.99 29.52
N GLN A 383 22.33 -17.88 28.53
CA GLN A 383 23.24 -17.67 27.42
C GLN A 383 22.49 -17.10 26.22
N ILE A 384 23.16 -16.24 25.45
CA ILE A 384 22.72 -15.74 24.17
C ILE A 384 23.49 -16.47 23.07
N THR A 385 22.79 -17.07 22.10
CA THR A 385 23.45 -17.61 20.90
C THR A 385 23.76 -16.51 19.91
N GLU A 386 22.79 -15.65 19.64
CA GLU A 386 22.92 -14.55 18.69
C GLU A 386 22.01 -13.38 19.05
N ILE A 387 22.44 -12.16 18.75
CA ILE A 387 21.65 -10.94 18.84
C ILE A 387 21.21 -10.55 17.43
N PHE A 388 19.91 -10.34 17.24
CA PHE A 388 19.32 -10.06 15.94
C PHE A 388 18.19 -9.02 16.04
N ASP A 389 17.94 -8.26 15.00
CA ASP A 389 16.80 -7.33 14.94
C ASP A 389 15.52 -8.13 14.68
N LEU A 390 14.67 -8.29 15.69
CA LEU A 390 13.46 -9.13 15.64
C LEU A 390 12.16 -8.37 15.80
N ARG A 391 12.21 -7.11 16.22
CA ARG A 391 11.01 -6.37 16.62
C ARG A 391 10.55 -5.35 15.58
N ASN A 392 9.29 -5.01 15.64
CA ASN A 392 8.79 -3.80 15.00
C ASN A 392 9.40 -2.57 15.68
N VAL A 393 9.72 -1.55 14.88
CA VAL A 393 10.02 -0.23 15.43
C VAL A 393 8.77 0.37 16.07
N VAL A 394 8.99 1.25 17.03
CA VAL A 394 7.92 2.00 17.70
C VAL A 394 8.21 3.49 17.63
N GLU A 395 7.19 4.30 17.83
CA GLU A 395 7.33 5.75 17.88
C GLU A 395 8.35 6.18 18.94
N GLY A 396 9.26 7.08 18.57
CA GLY A 396 10.34 7.53 19.42
C GLY A 396 11.65 6.72 19.33
N ASP A 397 11.66 5.59 18.63
CA ASP A 397 12.91 4.89 18.33
C ASP A 397 13.87 5.79 17.56
N PRO A 398 15.20 5.65 17.73
CA PRO A 398 16.16 6.35 16.90
C PRO A 398 16.00 6.00 15.42
N SER A 399 16.13 7.00 14.55
CA SER A 399 16.17 6.75 13.11
C SER A 399 17.43 5.95 12.74
N PRO A 400 17.32 4.93 11.87
CA PRO A 400 18.45 4.10 11.45
C PRO A 400 19.59 4.87 10.77
N ASP A 401 19.33 6.02 10.18
CA ASP A 401 20.32 6.89 9.57
C ASP A 401 21.05 7.80 10.59
N GLY A 402 20.73 7.68 11.86
CA GLY A 402 21.33 8.45 12.95
C GLY A 402 20.81 9.88 13.09
N LYS A 403 19.74 10.25 12.38
CA LYS A 403 19.14 11.60 12.39
C LYS A 403 17.72 11.55 12.90
N GLY A 404 17.51 12.13 14.08
CA GLY A 404 16.19 12.23 14.71
C GLY A 404 15.63 10.89 15.23
N THR A 405 14.36 10.88 15.49
CA THR A 405 13.58 9.74 15.97
C THR A 405 12.48 9.39 14.98
N LEU A 406 11.90 8.19 15.13
CA LEU A 406 10.83 7.72 14.25
C LEU A 406 9.46 8.18 14.72
N GLN A 407 8.65 8.63 13.77
CA GLN A 407 7.20 8.79 13.89
C GLN A 407 6.52 7.71 13.05
N ILE A 408 5.39 7.21 13.53
CA ILE A 408 4.59 6.20 12.80
C ILE A 408 3.32 6.88 12.26
N LYS A 409 3.09 6.74 10.95
CA LYS A 409 1.89 7.25 10.28
C LYS A 409 1.26 6.17 9.41
N ARG A 410 -0.05 6.25 9.24
CA ARG A 410 -0.78 5.36 8.33
C ARG A 410 -0.61 5.79 6.88
N GLY A 411 -0.41 4.83 6.00
CA GLY A 411 -0.29 5.03 4.55
C GLY A 411 -1.17 4.10 3.75
N ILE A 412 -1.60 4.60 2.58
CA ILE A 412 -2.27 3.82 1.54
C ILE A 412 -1.24 3.56 0.44
N GLU A 413 -0.87 2.31 0.23
CA GLU A 413 0.02 1.91 -0.85
C GLU A 413 -0.66 2.12 -2.21
N VAL A 414 -0.16 3.06 -3.00
CA VAL A 414 -0.69 3.38 -4.33
C VAL A 414 0.22 2.93 -5.46
N GLY A 415 1.47 2.68 -5.20
CA GLY A 415 2.46 2.19 -6.15
C GLY A 415 3.58 1.41 -5.48
N HIS A 416 4.18 0.50 -6.22
CA HIS A 416 5.27 -0.33 -5.75
C HIS A 416 6.23 -0.62 -6.91
N ILE A 417 7.52 -0.46 -6.69
CA ILE A 417 8.57 -0.75 -7.66
C ILE A 417 9.52 -1.79 -7.10
N PHE A 418 9.92 -2.77 -7.93
CA PHE A 418 10.71 -3.93 -7.53
C PHE A 418 11.91 -4.14 -8.45
N GLN A 419 13.02 -4.58 -7.87
CA GLN A 419 14.10 -5.23 -8.59
C GLN A 419 13.92 -6.75 -8.44
N LEU A 420 13.41 -7.41 -9.48
CA LEU A 420 13.09 -8.85 -9.43
C LEU A 420 14.31 -9.76 -9.61
N GLY A 421 15.37 -9.24 -10.23
CA GLY A 421 16.50 -10.06 -10.62
C GLY A 421 16.12 -11.09 -11.68
N THR A 422 16.52 -12.33 -11.49
CA THR A 422 16.31 -13.43 -12.44
C THR A 422 15.24 -14.43 -12.03
N LYS A 423 14.47 -14.14 -11.00
CA LYS A 423 13.47 -15.09 -10.46
C LYS A 423 12.54 -15.67 -11.54
N TYR A 424 11.93 -14.81 -12.35
CA TYR A 424 11.01 -15.24 -13.39
C TYR A 424 11.72 -15.63 -14.69
N SER A 425 12.75 -14.89 -15.05
CA SER A 425 13.51 -15.16 -16.28
C SER A 425 14.25 -16.51 -16.24
N GLU A 426 14.79 -16.90 -15.11
CA GLU A 426 15.38 -18.25 -14.94
C GLU A 426 14.30 -19.33 -15.01
N ALA A 427 13.21 -19.17 -14.25
CA ALA A 427 12.14 -20.16 -14.20
C ALA A 427 11.50 -20.42 -15.57
N LEU A 428 11.32 -19.37 -16.39
CA LEU A 428 10.72 -19.46 -17.72
C LEU A 428 11.74 -19.55 -18.87
N GLY A 429 13.03 -19.63 -18.57
CA GLY A 429 14.08 -19.74 -19.58
C GLY A 429 14.19 -18.53 -20.51
N CYS A 430 14.00 -17.32 -20.00
CA CYS A 430 14.13 -16.09 -20.79
C CYS A 430 15.61 -15.69 -20.94
N LYS A 431 16.19 -16.05 -22.09
CA LYS A 431 17.61 -15.81 -22.43
C LYS A 431 17.73 -15.06 -23.75
N VAL A 432 18.76 -14.25 -23.85
CA VAL A 432 19.15 -13.55 -25.08
C VAL A 432 20.62 -13.80 -25.38
N LEU A 433 21.02 -13.63 -26.63
CA LEU A 433 22.42 -13.72 -27.02
C LEU A 433 23.17 -12.46 -26.62
N GLY A 434 24.29 -12.64 -25.92
CA GLY A 434 25.23 -11.59 -25.57
C GLY A 434 26.13 -11.19 -26.74
N GLU A 435 26.95 -10.17 -26.52
CA GLU A 435 27.95 -9.68 -27.50
C GLU A 435 28.97 -10.76 -27.84
N ASP A 436 29.28 -11.67 -26.91
CA ASP A 436 30.15 -12.83 -27.08
C ASP A 436 29.49 -14.01 -27.80
N GLY A 437 28.22 -13.85 -28.25
CA GLY A 437 27.45 -14.89 -28.91
C GLY A 437 26.93 -15.99 -27.98
N LYS A 438 27.10 -15.86 -26.66
CA LYS A 438 26.59 -16.81 -25.68
C LYS A 438 25.26 -16.36 -25.10
N PRO A 439 24.32 -17.27 -24.85
CA PRO A 439 23.07 -16.92 -24.20
C PRO A 439 23.29 -16.57 -22.71
N PHE A 440 22.57 -15.58 -22.23
CA PHE A 440 22.50 -15.25 -20.80
C PHE A 440 21.05 -14.98 -20.37
N THR A 441 20.75 -15.24 -19.11
CA THR A 441 19.45 -14.95 -18.51
C THR A 441 19.33 -13.45 -18.24
N VAL A 442 18.22 -12.85 -18.70
CA VAL A 442 17.96 -11.42 -18.48
C VAL A 442 17.54 -11.15 -17.04
N THR A 443 17.88 -9.97 -16.53
CA THR A 443 17.41 -9.51 -15.22
C THR A 443 16.21 -8.58 -15.39
N MET A 444 15.30 -8.58 -14.43
CA MET A 444 13.98 -7.96 -14.55
C MET A 444 13.68 -6.97 -13.43
N GLY A 445 12.90 -5.94 -13.75
CA GLY A 445 12.20 -5.07 -12.82
C GLY A 445 10.69 -5.14 -13.02
N CYS A 446 9.93 -4.79 -11.99
CA CYS A 446 8.46 -4.75 -12.01
C CYS A 446 7.98 -3.50 -11.28
N TYR A 447 7.00 -2.79 -11.87
CA TYR A 447 6.57 -1.48 -11.39
C TYR A 447 5.05 -1.35 -11.50
N GLY A 448 4.34 -1.31 -10.37
CA GLY A 448 2.88 -1.30 -10.32
C GLY A 448 2.30 -0.01 -9.73
N ILE A 449 1.15 0.42 -10.26
CA ILE A 449 0.30 1.48 -9.68
C ILE A 449 -1.14 0.97 -9.69
N GLY A 450 -1.79 1.04 -8.52
CA GLY A 450 -3.20 0.74 -8.38
C GLY A 450 -4.06 1.92 -8.84
N VAL A 451 -4.40 1.98 -10.11
CA VAL A 451 -5.10 3.12 -10.74
C VAL A 451 -6.46 3.39 -10.07
N THR A 452 -7.24 2.35 -9.80
CA THR A 452 -8.52 2.48 -9.08
C THR A 452 -8.33 2.88 -7.62
N ARG A 453 -7.29 2.35 -6.96
CA ARG A 453 -6.93 2.71 -5.58
C ARG A 453 -6.52 4.17 -5.45
N VAL A 454 -5.81 4.72 -6.43
CA VAL A 454 -5.40 6.14 -6.46
C VAL A 454 -6.60 7.07 -6.37
N VAL A 455 -7.72 6.75 -7.03
CA VAL A 455 -8.95 7.55 -6.94
C VAL A 455 -9.44 7.62 -5.49
N ALA A 456 -9.52 6.48 -4.80
CA ALA A 456 -9.91 6.43 -3.40
C ALA A 456 -8.92 7.17 -2.49
N ALA A 457 -7.62 6.99 -2.70
CA ALA A 457 -6.58 7.67 -1.93
C ALA A 457 -6.63 9.19 -2.09
N ALA A 458 -6.93 9.69 -3.27
CA ALA A 458 -7.11 11.12 -3.53
C ALA A 458 -8.27 11.70 -2.71
N ILE A 459 -9.37 10.96 -2.56
CA ILE A 459 -10.50 11.36 -1.74
C ILE A 459 -10.13 11.35 -0.25
N GLU A 460 -9.42 10.32 0.22
CA GLU A 460 -9.00 10.21 1.62
C GLU A 460 -8.16 11.41 2.09
N GLN A 461 -7.45 12.07 1.18
CA GLN A 461 -6.69 13.30 1.47
C GLN A 461 -7.46 14.60 1.21
N ASN A 462 -8.54 14.55 0.43
CA ASN A 462 -9.19 15.75 -0.10
C ASN A 462 -10.70 15.66 0.01
N TYR A 463 -11.22 15.99 1.18
CA TYR A 463 -12.65 16.06 1.46
C TYR A 463 -12.97 17.02 2.59
N ASP A 464 -14.24 17.38 2.72
CA ASP A 464 -14.82 18.08 3.86
C ASP A 464 -16.22 17.50 4.20
N ASP A 465 -16.94 18.16 5.06
CA ASP A 465 -18.30 17.75 5.47
C ASP A 465 -19.33 17.82 4.32
N LYS A 466 -19.04 18.56 3.26
CA LYS A 466 -19.91 18.70 2.08
C LYS A 466 -19.65 17.67 1.00
N GLY A 467 -18.47 17.10 0.96
CA GLY A 467 -18.11 16.09 -0.03
C GLY A 467 -16.64 16.09 -0.44
N ILE A 468 -16.39 15.62 -1.65
CA ILE A 468 -15.05 15.49 -2.23
C ILE A 468 -14.49 16.88 -2.57
N ILE A 469 -13.17 17.01 -2.47
CA ILE A 469 -12.42 18.18 -2.93
C ILE A 469 -11.34 17.69 -3.91
N TRP A 470 -11.71 17.54 -5.18
CA TRP A 470 -10.77 16.99 -6.16
C TRP A 470 -9.58 17.91 -6.42
N PRO A 471 -8.35 17.37 -6.53
CA PRO A 471 -7.30 18.03 -7.29
C PRO A 471 -7.80 18.30 -8.71
N GLN A 472 -7.55 19.49 -9.22
CA GLN A 472 -8.13 19.93 -10.51
C GLN A 472 -7.79 18.97 -11.67
N ALA A 473 -6.58 18.41 -11.67
CA ALA A 473 -6.12 17.51 -12.73
C ALA A 473 -7.00 16.27 -12.93
N ILE A 474 -7.69 15.81 -11.89
CA ILE A 474 -8.50 14.58 -11.92
C ILE A 474 -9.98 14.80 -11.61
N ALA A 475 -10.40 16.04 -11.39
CA ALA A 475 -11.81 16.35 -11.16
C ALA A 475 -12.68 15.85 -12.33
N PRO A 476 -13.89 15.32 -12.07
CA PRO A 476 -14.76 14.80 -13.13
C PRO A 476 -15.17 15.87 -14.13
N PHE A 477 -15.32 17.09 -13.65
CA PHE A 477 -15.45 18.33 -14.41
C PHE A 477 -14.63 19.41 -13.70
N GLU A 478 -13.98 20.28 -14.46
CA GLU A 478 -13.20 21.37 -13.89
C GLU A 478 -14.11 22.51 -13.42
N ILE A 479 -15.15 22.79 -14.21
CA ILE A 479 -16.05 23.94 -14.05
C ILE A 479 -17.49 23.48 -14.16
N ALA A 480 -18.34 23.98 -13.27
CA ALA A 480 -19.79 23.87 -13.39
C ALA A 480 -20.40 25.28 -13.61
N ILE A 481 -21.25 25.40 -14.59
CA ILE A 481 -22.02 26.62 -14.87
C ILE A 481 -23.49 26.38 -14.49
N VAL A 482 -24.02 27.21 -13.62
CA VAL A 482 -25.38 27.09 -13.09
C VAL A 482 -26.20 28.32 -13.48
N PRO A 483 -27.03 28.26 -14.54
CA PRO A 483 -27.95 29.34 -14.84
C PRO A 483 -29.13 29.32 -13.86
N MET A 484 -29.39 30.45 -13.22
CA MET A 484 -30.48 30.59 -12.28
C MET A 484 -31.81 30.82 -13.01
N ASN A 485 -32.85 30.11 -12.59
CA ASN A 485 -34.20 30.21 -13.19
C ASN A 485 -34.21 30.05 -14.71
N ALA A 486 -33.39 29.16 -15.26
CA ALA A 486 -33.23 28.98 -16.72
C ALA A 486 -34.56 28.73 -17.46
N HIS A 487 -35.53 28.09 -16.79
CA HIS A 487 -36.85 27.84 -17.40
C HIS A 487 -37.74 29.09 -17.48
N LYS A 488 -37.43 30.15 -16.74
CA LYS A 488 -38.17 31.41 -16.69
C LYS A 488 -37.38 32.59 -17.22
N SER A 489 -36.08 32.44 -17.37
CA SER A 489 -35.16 33.48 -17.84
C SER A 489 -34.34 32.97 -19.01
N PRO A 490 -34.79 33.22 -20.27
CA PRO A 490 -33.99 32.92 -21.44
C PRO A 490 -32.60 33.59 -21.42
N ARG A 491 -32.51 34.75 -20.82
CA ARG A 491 -31.30 35.57 -20.73
C ARG A 491 -30.18 34.86 -19.93
N THR A 492 -30.50 34.24 -18.79
CA THR A 492 -29.51 33.51 -18.00
C THR A 492 -29.06 32.24 -18.73
N LEU A 493 -29.97 31.55 -19.41
CA LEU A 493 -29.63 30.37 -20.17
C LEU A 493 -28.74 30.71 -21.37
N GLU A 494 -29.04 31.77 -22.15
CA GLU A 494 -28.21 32.20 -23.25
C GLU A 494 -26.80 32.62 -22.82
N ALA A 495 -26.69 33.34 -21.70
CA ALA A 495 -25.40 33.70 -21.14
C ALA A 495 -24.60 32.48 -20.68
N ALA A 496 -25.26 31.50 -20.09
CA ALA A 496 -24.65 30.21 -19.66
C ALA A 496 -24.16 29.41 -20.86
N GLU A 497 -24.97 29.31 -21.93
CA GLU A 497 -24.60 28.63 -23.19
C GLU A 497 -23.38 29.28 -23.85
N ALA A 498 -23.33 30.61 -23.90
CA ALA A 498 -22.22 31.37 -24.46
C ALA A 498 -20.92 31.12 -23.65
N LEU A 499 -20.98 31.20 -22.32
CA LEU A 499 -19.83 30.95 -21.47
C LEU A 499 -19.38 29.49 -21.55
N TYR A 500 -20.31 28.54 -21.58
CA TYR A 500 -20.04 27.13 -21.77
C TYR A 500 -19.23 26.85 -23.06
N ALA A 501 -19.70 27.42 -24.21
CA ALA A 501 -19.00 27.27 -25.45
C ALA A 501 -17.59 27.90 -25.46
N GLU A 502 -17.45 29.06 -24.84
CA GLU A 502 -16.17 29.78 -24.74
C GLU A 502 -15.16 28.98 -23.88
N LEU A 503 -15.57 28.50 -22.72
CA LEU A 503 -14.68 27.73 -21.84
C LEU A 503 -14.30 26.38 -22.44
N GLN A 504 -15.23 25.72 -23.15
CA GLN A 504 -14.90 24.50 -23.89
C GLN A 504 -13.87 24.76 -24.99
N ALA A 505 -14.01 25.86 -25.72
CA ALA A 505 -13.05 26.23 -26.76
C ALA A 505 -11.65 26.52 -26.19
N GLN A 506 -11.55 26.93 -24.93
CA GLN A 506 -10.29 27.09 -24.20
C GLN A 506 -9.75 25.78 -23.63
N GLY A 507 -10.42 24.66 -23.84
CA GLY A 507 -9.97 23.34 -23.41
C GLY A 507 -10.37 22.94 -21.99
N PHE A 508 -11.30 23.65 -21.36
CA PHE A 508 -11.84 23.26 -20.05
C PHE A 508 -12.90 22.16 -20.18
N ASP A 509 -12.93 21.28 -19.18
CA ASP A 509 -13.97 20.27 -19.03
C ASP A 509 -15.13 20.85 -18.21
N VAL A 510 -16.19 21.22 -18.89
CA VAL A 510 -17.29 22.02 -18.33
C VAL A 510 -18.58 21.23 -18.24
N LEU A 511 -19.25 21.35 -17.09
CA LEU A 511 -20.62 20.90 -16.86
C LEU A 511 -21.57 22.10 -16.88
N LEU A 512 -22.53 22.10 -17.80
CA LEU A 512 -23.62 23.07 -17.78
C LEU A 512 -24.82 22.45 -17.05
N ASP A 513 -25.13 22.97 -15.88
CA ASP A 513 -26.25 22.46 -15.05
C ASP A 513 -27.58 23.08 -15.48
N ASP A 514 -28.12 22.54 -16.53
CA ASP A 514 -29.39 22.92 -17.15
C ASP A 514 -30.60 22.12 -16.61
N ARG A 515 -30.44 21.44 -15.47
CA ARG A 515 -31.52 20.68 -14.84
C ARG A 515 -32.62 21.61 -14.31
N ASN A 516 -33.86 21.15 -14.34
CA ASN A 516 -34.97 21.82 -13.68
C ASN A 516 -35.02 21.44 -12.19
N GLU A 517 -34.01 21.86 -11.44
CA GLU A 517 -33.86 21.58 -10.02
C GLU A 517 -33.69 22.88 -9.21
N ARG A 518 -33.99 22.81 -7.92
CA ARG A 518 -33.75 23.94 -7.02
C ARG A 518 -32.25 24.24 -6.89
N PRO A 519 -31.86 25.52 -6.80
CA PRO A 519 -30.46 25.89 -6.65
C PRO A 519 -29.71 25.14 -5.55
N GLY A 520 -30.35 24.97 -4.38
CA GLY A 520 -29.75 24.24 -3.26
C GLY A 520 -29.42 22.79 -3.58
N VAL A 521 -30.25 22.11 -4.37
CA VAL A 521 -30.01 20.73 -4.83
C VAL A 521 -28.81 20.70 -5.77
N LYS A 522 -28.77 21.63 -6.74
CA LYS A 522 -27.64 21.74 -7.68
C LYS A 522 -26.32 21.98 -6.96
N PHE A 523 -26.30 22.94 -6.03
CA PHE A 523 -25.11 23.29 -5.26
C PHE A 523 -24.63 22.13 -4.37
N SER A 524 -25.56 21.45 -3.70
CA SER A 524 -25.21 20.29 -2.87
C SER A 524 -24.63 19.15 -3.70
N ASP A 525 -25.18 18.87 -4.87
CA ASP A 525 -24.63 17.86 -5.79
C ASP A 525 -23.22 18.23 -6.25
N LEU A 526 -23.00 19.49 -6.67
CA LEU A 526 -21.71 19.96 -7.15
C LEU A 526 -20.62 19.94 -6.06
N GLU A 527 -20.99 20.31 -4.84
CA GLU A 527 -20.10 20.24 -3.68
C GLU A 527 -19.76 18.79 -3.31
N LEU A 528 -20.76 17.92 -3.31
CA LEU A 528 -20.58 16.48 -3.02
C LEU A 528 -19.66 15.83 -4.05
N MET A 529 -19.83 16.13 -5.34
CA MET A 529 -19.01 15.64 -6.43
C MET A 529 -17.61 16.28 -6.48
N GLY A 530 -17.41 17.38 -5.77
CA GLY A 530 -16.11 18.03 -5.63
C GLY A 530 -15.64 18.81 -6.83
N ILE A 531 -16.54 19.42 -7.60
CA ILE A 531 -16.18 20.23 -8.77
C ILE A 531 -15.44 21.50 -8.33
N PRO A 532 -14.22 21.75 -8.87
CA PRO A 532 -13.35 22.82 -8.38
C PRO A 532 -13.90 24.22 -8.52
N HIS A 533 -14.57 24.52 -9.63
CA HIS A 533 -15.05 25.88 -9.95
C HIS A 533 -16.53 25.90 -10.24
N ARG A 534 -17.27 26.71 -9.49
CA ARG A 534 -18.71 26.92 -9.71
C ARG A 534 -18.97 28.34 -10.15
N ILE A 535 -19.64 28.50 -11.28
CA ILE A 535 -20.05 29.78 -11.83
C ILE A 535 -21.59 29.82 -11.86
N VAL A 536 -22.16 30.78 -11.17
CA VAL A 536 -23.61 30.98 -11.13
C VAL A 536 -23.97 32.23 -11.95
N ILE A 537 -24.92 32.09 -12.84
CA ILE A 537 -25.40 33.17 -13.69
C ILE A 537 -26.82 33.51 -13.30
N GLY A 538 -27.01 34.71 -12.73
CA GLY A 538 -28.30 35.26 -12.36
C GLY A 538 -28.59 36.56 -13.09
N GLU A 539 -29.85 36.99 -13.14
CA GLU A 539 -30.25 38.21 -13.83
C GLU A 539 -29.62 39.45 -13.22
N LYS A 540 -29.55 39.54 -11.90
CA LYS A 540 -28.89 40.67 -11.20
C LYS A 540 -27.40 40.78 -11.54
N GLY A 541 -26.73 39.63 -11.61
CA GLY A 541 -25.32 39.58 -12.03
C GLY A 541 -25.13 40.02 -13.48
N LEU A 542 -26.02 39.60 -14.38
CA LEU A 542 -25.99 40.03 -15.77
C LEU A 542 -26.22 41.52 -15.93
N ASP A 543 -27.14 42.10 -15.14
CA ASP A 543 -27.37 43.55 -15.10
C ASP A 543 -26.15 44.35 -14.64
N ALA A 544 -25.40 43.79 -13.68
CA ALA A 544 -24.15 44.36 -13.15
C ALA A 544 -22.90 44.00 -13.98
N GLY A 545 -23.02 43.17 -15.01
CA GLY A 545 -21.91 42.66 -15.82
C GLY A 545 -21.00 41.72 -15.08
N THR A 546 -21.53 40.95 -14.12
CA THR A 546 -20.76 40.03 -13.26
C THR A 546 -21.33 38.59 -13.28
N PHE A 547 -20.44 37.66 -12.93
CA PHE A 547 -20.75 36.26 -12.64
C PHE A 547 -20.43 35.95 -11.20
N GLU A 548 -21.27 35.19 -10.53
CA GLU A 548 -20.96 34.67 -9.20
C GLU A 548 -20.00 33.48 -9.33
N TYR A 549 -18.86 33.57 -8.68
CA TYR A 549 -17.85 32.53 -8.67
C TYR A 549 -17.62 32.00 -7.25
N LYS A 550 -17.51 30.69 -7.12
CA LYS A 550 -17.07 30.05 -5.89
C LYS A 550 -16.16 28.85 -6.21
N GLY A 551 -14.93 28.91 -5.72
CA GLY A 551 -14.05 27.75 -5.68
C GLY A 551 -14.53 26.72 -4.64
N ARG A 552 -14.22 25.44 -4.83
CA ARG A 552 -14.69 24.37 -3.94
C ARG A 552 -14.23 24.55 -2.48
N ARG A 553 -13.08 25.16 -2.28
CA ARG A 553 -12.51 25.45 -0.93
C ARG A 553 -12.89 26.83 -0.39
N ASP A 554 -13.49 27.67 -1.19
CA ASP A 554 -13.84 29.03 -0.76
C ASP A 554 -14.99 29.01 0.26
N ALA A 555 -14.90 29.84 1.28
CA ALA A 555 -15.95 29.98 2.28
C ALA A 555 -17.18 30.69 1.69
N GLU A 556 -16.96 31.70 0.84
CA GLU A 556 -17.98 32.54 0.26
C GLU A 556 -17.78 32.72 -1.25
N ALA A 557 -18.88 32.98 -1.94
CA ALA A 557 -18.86 33.35 -3.34
C ALA A 557 -18.44 34.81 -3.54
N SER A 558 -17.88 35.11 -4.70
CA SER A 558 -17.52 36.49 -5.12
C SER A 558 -18.15 36.79 -6.49
N ASN A 559 -18.45 38.07 -6.73
CA ASN A 559 -18.94 38.54 -8.02
C ASN A 559 -17.75 39.04 -8.85
N LEU A 560 -17.54 38.46 -10.00
CA LEU A 560 -16.41 38.74 -10.87
C LEU A 560 -16.89 39.21 -12.25
N THR A 561 -16.19 40.19 -12.84
CA THR A 561 -16.36 40.48 -14.27
C THR A 561 -15.88 39.26 -15.09
N LYS A 562 -16.26 39.22 -16.35
CA LYS A 562 -15.81 38.14 -17.26
C LYS A 562 -14.28 38.04 -17.32
N GLU A 563 -13.60 39.17 -17.38
CA GLU A 563 -12.13 39.25 -17.43
C GLU A 563 -11.50 38.69 -16.14
N GLU A 564 -12.02 39.12 -14.97
CA GLU A 564 -11.59 38.61 -13.66
C GLU A 564 -11.85 37.09 -13.52
N LEU A 565 -13.00 36.62 -14.01
CA LEU A 565 -13.36 35.20 -13.99
C LEU A 565 -12.39 34.39 -14.85
N LEU A 566 -12.12 34.80 -16.08
CA LEU A 566 -11.19 34.09 -16.97
C LEU A 566 -9.76 34.09 -16.40
N ALA A 567 -9.34 35.18 -15.77
CA ALA A 567 -8.05 35.24 -15.06
C ALA A 567 -8.00 34.26 -13.88
N LYS A 568 -9.10 34.14 -13.13
CA LYS A 568 -9.23 33.21 -12.00
C LYS A 568 -9.15 31.74 -12.44
N LEU A 569 -9.68 31.43 -13.62
CA LEU A 569 -9.70 30.08 -14.20
C LEU A 569 -8.41 29.73 -14.96
N ALA A 570 -7.54 30.69 -15.25
CA ALA A 570 -6.30 30.45 -15.98
C ALA A 570 -5.43 29.40 -15.27
N ARG A 571 -4.87 28.47 -16.08
CA ARG A 571 -4.03 27.35 -15.63
C ARG A 571 -2.60 27.80 -15.36
#